data_2d8c3c06881cf5e472730c38ebb0a2c0
#
_entry.id   2d8c3c06881cf5e472730c38ebb0a2c0
#
_cell.length_a   1.000
_cell.length_b   1.000
_cell.length_c   1.000
_cell.angle_alpha   90.00
_cell.angle_beta   90.00
_cell.angle_gamma   90.00
#
_symmetry.space_group_name_H-M   'P 1'
#
loop_
_entity.id
_entity.type
_entity.pdbx_description
1 polymer ?
#
loop_
_entity_poly.entity_id
_entity_poly.type
_entity_poly.pdbx_seq_one_letter_code
_entity_poly.pdbx_strand_id
1 'polypeptide(L)'
;VLHLLAAAFEAEVPFTMADIDRLSRKVPHLCKVSPSIQNVHMEDVHRAGGIMAIMGELAREGLLHMDVRNIMGDNLRDTLAMWDIGQTNNAKVQDFYRAAPGRIRSITAFSQDSYYEDLDKDRTEGCIRDVEHAHSADGGLAVLYGNLAADGCIVKSAGVPRDMLTFTGPAIIFESENKAAAGIRTGQIQPGHVVVIRYEGPKGGPGMQEMLRVTGLMKSMDLAEKCALITDGRFSGATSGLCIGH
;
A
#
# COMPACT_ATOMS: atom_id res chain seq x y z
N VAL A 1 0.71 4.44 -7.44
CA VAL A 1 1.51 4.38 -8.68
C VAL A 1 1.02 5.42 -9.65
N LEU A 2 -0.21 5.34 -10.13
CA LEU A 2 -0.78 6.26 -11.12
C LEU A 2 -0.60 7.74 -10.80
N HIS A 3 -0.94 8.15 -9.59
CA HIS A 3 -0.83 9.56 -9.18
C HIS A 3 0.63 10.04 -9.19
N LEU A 4 1.60 9.17 -8.91
CA LEU A 4 3.03 9.52 -9.02
C LEU A 4 3.44 9.74 -10.48
N LEU A 5 3.00 8.87 -11.40
CA LEU A 5 3.27 9.02 -12.81
C LEU A 5 2.60 10.27 -13.39
N ALA A 6 1.35 10.53 -13.00
CA ALA A 6 0.62 11.74 -13.39
C ALA A 6 1.30 13.01 -12.87
N ALA A 7 1.70 13.03 -11.59
CA ALA A 7 2.41 14.16 -11.01
C ALA A 7 3.77 14.40 -11.66
N ALA A 8 4.50 13.32 -11.98
CA ALA A 8 5.76 13.42 -12.70
C ALA A 8 5.58 13.97 -14.11
N PHE A 9 4.53 13.52 -14.81
CA PHE A 9 4.19 14.04 -16.14
C PHE A 9 3.87 15.53 -16.11
N GLU A 10 3.00 15.99 -15.20
CA GLU A 10 2.66 17.40 -15.03
C GLU A 10 3.85 18.27 -14.60
N ALA A 11 4.78 17.69 -13.84
CA ALA A 11 6.00 18.36 -13.40
C ALA A 11 7.14 18.27 -14.41
N GLU A 12 6.94 17.67 -15.57
CA GLU A 12 7.98 17.41 -16.60
C GLU A 12 9.19 16.64 -16.05
N VAL A 13 8.96 15.75 -15.06
CA VAL A 13 10.00 14.90 -14.47
C VAL A 13 10.02 13.57 -15.19
N PRO A 14 11.17 13.11 -15.72
CA PRO A 14 11.28 11.81 -16.38
C PRO A 14 11.23 10.67 -15.35
N PHE A 15 10.03 10.22 -15.03
CA PHE A 15 9.76 9.16 -14.08
C PHE A 15 8.77 8.16 -14.67
N THR A 16 9.13 6.89 -14.68
CA THR A 16 8.45 5.83 -15.43
C THR A 16 8.09 4.62 -14.55
N MET A 17 7.36 3.66 -15.10
CA MET A 17 7.08 2.37 -14.46
C MET A 17 8.36 1.61 -14.10
N ALA A 18 9.41 1.70 -14.92
CA ALA A 18 10.69 1.08 -14.64
C ALA A 18 11.37 1.69 -13.40
N ASP A 19 11.19 2.99 -13.16
CA ASP A 19 11.69 3.64 -11.94
C ASP A 19 10.95 3.16 -10.70
N ILE A 20 9.65 2.95 -10.80
CA ILE A 20 8.84 2.40 -9.71
C ILE A 20 9.32 1.00 -9.36
N ASP A 21 9.51 0.12 -10.35
CA ASP A 21 10.03 -1.24 -10.12
C ASP A 21 11.42 -1.22 -9.49
N ARG A 22 12.32 -0.41 -10.04
CA ARG A 22 13.68 -0.24 -9.54
C ARG A 22 13.71 0.25 -8.08
N LEU A 23 12.87 1.23 -7.74
CA LEU A 23 12.78 1.76 -6.37
C LEU A 23 12.14 0.76 -5.42
N SER A 24 11.08 0.08 -5.84
CA SER A 24 10.43 -0.95 -5.03
C SER A 24 11.39 -2.09 -4.67
N ARG A 25 12.30 -2.48 -5.56
CA ARG A 25 13.32 -3.49 -5.28
C ARG A 25 14.40 -3.05 -4.30
N LYS A 26 14.54 -1.75 -4.06
CA LYS A 26 15.57 -1.18 -3.17
C LYS A 26 15.05 -0.82 -1.78
N VAL A 27 13.77 -0.52 -1.70
CA VAL A 27 13.15 -0.03 -0.46
C VAL A 27 12.47 -1.19 0.25
N PRO A 28 12.94 -1.59 1.44
CA PRO A 28 12.37 -2.71 2.18
C PRO A 28 10.97 -2.40 2.71
N HIS A 29 10.20 -3.45 2.97
CA HIS A 29 8.86 -3.37 3.54
C HIS A 29 8.93 -3.34 5.07
N LEU A 30 8.93 -2.17 5.66
CA LEU A 30 9.18 -1.97 7.10
C LEU A 30 7.91 -2.03 7.96
N CYS A 31 6.74 -1.80 7.40
CA CYS A 31 5.49 -1.72 8.17
C CYS A 31 4.35 -2.41 7.43
N LYS A 32 3.71 -3.38 8.07
CA LYS A 32 2.61 -4.14 7.54
C LYS A 32 1.36 -3.94 8.40
N VAL A 33 0.26 -3.58 7.77
CA VAL A 33 -0.99 -3.23 8.48
C VAL A 33 -2.19 -3.98 7.93
N SER A 34 -3.26 -4.04 8.71
CA SER A 34 -4.55 -4.59 8.28
C SER A 34 -5.01 -3.92 6.95
N PRO A 35 -5.52 -4.71 5.99
CA PRO A 35 -5.87 -6.12 6.03
C PRO A 35 -4.75 -7.10 5.65
N SER A 36 -3.53 -6.63 5.37
CA SER A 36 -2.38 -7.48 5.02
C SER A 36 -1.83 -8.26 6.23
N ILE A 37 -2.10 -7.79 7.44
CA ILE A 37 -1.90 -8.48 8.70
C ILE A 37 -3.09 -8.11 9.62
N GLN A 38 -3.54 -9.02 10.48
CA GLN A 38 -4.79 -8.80 11.21
C GLN A 38 -4.65 -7.93 12.46
N ASN A 39 -3.48 -7.92 13.07
CA ASN A 39 -3.28 -7.42 14.43
C ASN A 39 -2.63 -6.03 14.51
N VAL A 40 -2.37 -5.38 13.37
CA VAL A 40 -1.73 -4.06 13.31
C VAL A 40 -2.65 -3.10 12.56
N HIS A 41 -2.97 -1.99 13.18
CA HIS A 41 -3.86 -0.95 12.65
C HIS A 41 -3.14 0.41 12.60
N MET A 42 -3.80 1.44 12.11
CA MET A 42 -3.16 2.75 11.95
C MET A 42 -2.80 3.42 13.27
N GLU A 43 -3.53 3.13 14.33
CA GLU A 43 -3.17 3.58 15.69
C GLU A 43 -1.85 2.98 16.19
N ASP A 44 -1.55 1.73 15.84
CA ASP A 44 -0.27 1.10 16.18
C ASP A 44 0.88 1.76 15.41
N VAL A 45 0.65 2.06 14.12
CA VAL A 45 1.62 2.81 13.29
C VAL A 45 1.84 4.21 13.88
N HIS A 46 0.78 4.89 14.32
CA HIS A 46 0.90 6.19 14.95
C HIS A 46 1.74 6.11 16.23
N ARG A 47 1.43 5.17 17.13
CA ARG A 47 2.18 4.94 18.38
C ARG A 47 3.65 4.58 18.12
N ALA A 48 3.95 3.95 16.99
CA ALA A 48 5.31 3.61 16.56
C ALA A 48 6.07 4.79 15.91
N GLY A 49 5.45 6.00 15.84
CA GLY A 49 6.04 7.20 15.28
C GLY A 49 5.62 7.51 13.85
N GLY A 50 4.65 6.78 13.31
CA GLY A 50 4.03 7.06 12.02
C GLY A 50 4.99 7.03 10.83
N ILE A 51 4.65 7.80 9.82
CA ILE A 51 5.46 7.92 8.59
C ILE A 51 6.86 8.48 8.89
N MET A 52 7.00 9.37 9.88
CA MET A 52 8.31 9.94 10.20
C MET A 52 9.27 8.89 10.77
N ALA A 53 8.79 7.93 11.56
CA ALA A 53 9.62 6.82 12.02
C ALA A 53 9.99 5.87 10.86
N ILE A 54 9.06 5.55 9.94
CA ILE A 54 9.38 4.76 8.73
C ILE A 54 10.45 5.46 7.89
N MET A 55 10.30 6.76 7.66
CA MET A 55 11.30 7.55 6.94
C MET A 55 12.62 7.63 7.71
N GLY A 56 12.57 7.69 9.04
CA GLY A 56 13.75 7.66 9.89
C GLY A 56 14.57 6.38 9.71
N GLU A 57 13.90 5.20 9.68
CA GLU A 57 14.58 3.93 9.40
C GLU A 57 15.22 3.91 8.01
N LEU A 58 14.48 4.36 6.98
CA LEU A 58 15.03 4.45 5.61
C LEU A 58 16.19 5.45 5.51
N ALA A 59 16.13 6.54 6.25
CA ALA A 59 17.20 7.56 6.28
C ALA A 59 18.50 7.03 6.91
N ARG A 60 18.40 6.22 7.96
CA ARG A 60 19.55 5.57 8.60
C ARG A 60 20.34 4.68 7.64
N GLU A 61 19.64 4.07 6.68
CA GLU A 61 20.22 3.22 5.63
C GLU A 61 20.60 3.99 4.35
N GLY A 62 20.52 5.33 4.36
CA GLY A 62 20.87 6.16 3.21
C GLY A 62 19.93 6.01 2.00
N LEU A 63 18.68 5.56 2.23
CA LEU A 63 17.69 5.33 1.18
C LEU A 63 16.86 6.58 0.85
N LEU A 64 17.10 7.70 1.54
CA LEU A 64 16.40 8.96 1.32
C LEU A 64 17.35 10.10 0.96
N HIS A 65 16.87 11.01 0.12
CA HIS A 65 17.53 12.29 -0.15
C HIS A 65 17.20 13.29 0.96
N MET A 66 18.13 13.49 1.89
CA MET A 66 17.91 14.24 3.13
C MET A 66 17.85 15.76 2.96
N ASP A 67 18.39 16.28 1.86
CA ASP A 67 18.50 17.73 1.61
C ASP A 67 17.34 18.29 0.77
N VAL A 68 16.30 17.46 0.52
CA VAL A 68 15.11 17.90 -0.21
C VAL A 68 14.20 18.73 0.67
N ARG A 69 13.64 19.78 0.08
CA ARG A 69 12.61 20.61 0.72
C ARG A 69 11.31 19.84 0.92
N ASN A 70 10.61 20.16 1.98
CA ASN A 70 9.27 19.65 2.24
C ASN A 70 8.40 20.73 2.91
N ILE A 71 7.11 20.43 3.08
CA ILE A 71 6.14 21.36 3.66
C ILE A 71 6.37 21.66 5.16
N MET A 72 7.11 20.78 5.84
CA MET A 72 7.35 20.89 7.30
C MET A 72 8.59 21.73 7.63
N GLY A 73 9.47 22.00 6.66
CA GLY A 73 10.72 22.70 6.89
C GLY A 73 11.60 22.80 5.65
N ASP A 74 12.79 23.37 5.82
CA ASP A 74 13.71 23.66 4.72
C ASP A 74 14.32 22.41 4.10
N ASN A 75 14.45 21.32 4.89
CA ASN A 75 14.95 20.06 4.39
C ASN A 75 14.38 18.86 5.19
N LEU A 76 14.50 17.66 4.62
CA LEU A 76 13.99 16.44 5.25
C LEU A 76 14.77 16.07 6.50
N ARG A 77 16.06 16.36 6.57
CA ARG A 77 16.93 16.08 7.72
C ARG A 77 16.41 16.73 8.99
N ASP A 78 16.11 18.03 8.92
CA ASP A 78 15.61 18.78 10.06
C ASP A 78 14.22 18.33 10.48
N THR A 79 13.39 17.98 9.50
CA THR A 79 12.06 17.41 9.74
C THR A 79 12.14 16.10 10.50
N LEU A 80 13.02 15.17 10.09
CA LEU A 80 13.18 13.89 10.77
C LEU A 80 13.84 14.06 12.15
N ALA A 81 14.80 14.96 12.31
CA ALA A 81 15.40 15.27 13.60
C ALA A 81 14.36 15.76 14.62
N MET A 82 13.32 16.46 14.16
CA MET A 82 12.23 16.91 15.02
C MET A 82 11.16 15.84 15.27
N TRP A 83 10.78 15.08 14.27
CA TRP A 83 9.55 14.25 14.29
C TRP A 83 9.78 12.74 14.37
N ASP A 84 10.97 12.23 14.06
CA ASP A 84 11.26 10.80 14.24
C ASP A 84 11.48 10.48 15.71
N ILE A 85 10.60 9.65 16.30
CA ILE A 85 10.68 9.25 17.71
C ILE A 85 11.94 8.43 18.05
N GLY A 86 12.66 7.94 17.05
CA GLY A 86 13.98 7.32 17.19
C GLY A 86 15.11 8.32 17.41
N GLN A 87 14.89 9.60 17.11
CA GLN A 87 15.89 10.67 17.18
C GLN A 87 15.50 11.79 18.16
N THR A 88 14.21 12.17 18.14
CA THR A 88 13.75 13.33 18.89
C THR A 88 13.56 13.06 20.37
N ASN A 89 14.02 14.00 21.21
CA ASN A 89 13.71 14.06 22.65
C ASN A 89 12.61 15.07 22.97
N ASN A 90 11.92 15.63 21.98
CA ASN A 90 10.87 16.61 22.18
C ASN A 90 9.63 15.94 22.80
N ALA A 91 9.34 16.30 24.06
CA ALA A 91 8.22 15.73 24.81
C ALA A 91 6.86 15.94 24.12
N LYS A 92 6.66 17.10 23.47
CA LYS A 92 5.40 17.38 22.75
C LYS A 92 5.21 16.46 21.53
N VAL A 93 6.30 16.11 20.84
CA VAL A 93 6.27 15.18 19.72
C VAL A 93 5.99 13.76 20.23
N GLN A 94 6.63 13.36 21.33
CA GLN A 94 6.37 12.06 21.93
C GLN A 94 4.93 11.96 22.44
N ASP A 95 4.40 13.00 23.07
CA ASP A 95 2.99 13.05 23.51
C ASP A 95 2.03 12.97 22.31
N PHE A 96 2.34 13.66 21.21
CA PHE A 96 1.56 13.58 19.99
C PHE A 96 1.42 12.13 19.50
N TYR A 97 2.52 11.37 19.46
CA TYR A 97 2.49 9.98 19.01
C TYR A 97 1.94 8.98 20.05
N ARG A 98 1.83 9.35 21.32
CA ARG A 98 1.15 8.55 22.35
C ARG A 98 -0.37 8.67 22.29
N ALA A 99 -0.93 9.62 21.55
CA ALA A 99 -2.35 9.80 21.45
C ALA A 99 -3.04 8.48 21.01
N ALA A 100 -3.99 8.03 21.81
CA ALA A 100 -4.74 6.81 21.59
C ALA A 100 -6.13 7.11 21.04
N PRO A 101 -6.81 6.20 20.33
CA PRO A 101 -8.16 6.40 19.88
C PRO A 101 -9.09 6.68 21.04
N GLY A 102 -9.80 7.80 21.01
CA GLY A 102 -10.85 8.11 21.98
C GLY A 102 -12.07 7.20 21.79
N ARG A 103 -12.81 6.94 22.85
CA ARG A 103 -14.08 6.20 22.79
C ARG A 103 -15.21 7.05 22.23
N ILE A 104 -15.07 8.39 22.27
CA ILE A 104 -16.05 9.36 21.81
C ILE A 104 -15.47 10.03 20.56
N ARG A 105 -16.26 10.08 19.49
CA ARG A 105 -15.87 10.82 18.30
C ARG A 105 -15.73 12.31 18.61
N SER A 106 -14.58 12.89 18.34
CA SER A 106 -14.35 14.32 18.39
C SER A 106 -14.41 14.92 17.00
N ILE A 107 -15.10 16.07 16.88
CA ILE A 107 -15.09 16.91 15.67
C ILE A 107 -14.10 18.06 15.80
N THR A 108 -13.46 18.20 16.95
CA THR A 108 -12.44 19.21 17.20
C THR A 108 -11.07 18.59 16.95
N ALA A 109 -10.32 19.17 16.01
CA ALA A 109 -8.96 18.72 15.71
C ALA A 109 -8.08 18.79 16.97
N PHE A 110 -7.25 17.74 17.15
CA PHE A 110 -6.29 17.63 18.26
C PHE A 110 -6.92 17.67 19.67
N SER A 111 -8.19 17.33 19.81
CA SER A 111 -8.88 17.24 21.09
C SER A 111 -8.77 15.87 21.76
N GLN A 112 -7.72 15.14 21.47
CA GLN A 112 -7.45 13.82 22.02
C GLN A 112 -7.18 13.90 23.52
N ASP A 113 -7.86 13.09 24.31
CA ASP A 113 -7.76 13.01 25.76
C ASP A 113 -7.28 11.63 26.27
N SER A 114 -7.15 10.66 25.38
CA SER A 114 -6.68 9.31 25.69
C SER A 114 -5.26 9.13 25.15
N TYR A 115 -4.38 8.54 25.99
CA TYR A 115 -2.98 8.36 25.64
C TYR A 115 -2.53 6.95 26.02
N TYR A 116 -1.64 6.39 25.19
CA TYR A 116 -0.87 5.20 25.55
C TYR A 116 0.18 5.58 26.60
N GLU A 117 0.50 4.63 27.46
CA GLU A 117 1.58 4.80 28.47
C GLU A 117 2.93 4.98 27.78
N ASP A 118 3.23 4.12 26.79
CA ASP A 118 4.49 4.11 26.07
C ASP A 118 4.33 4.15 24.56
N LEU A 119 5.38 4.66 23.88
CA LEU A 119 5.55 4.55 22.43
C LEU A 119 6.05 3.14 22.08
N ASP A 120 5.67 2.66 20.90
CA ASP A 120 6.29 1.48 20.31
C ASP A 120 7.60 1.88 19.62
N LYS A 121 8.72 1.58 20.28
CA LYS A 121 10.08 1.80 19.76
C LYS A 121 10.78 0.49 19.38
N ASP A 122 10.10 -0.63 19.47
CA ASP A 122 10.64 -1.91 19.04
C ASP A 122 10.75 -1.94 17.50
N ARG A 123 11.98 -2.02 17.00
CA ARG A 123 12.30 -2.08 15.58
C ARG A 123 12.56 -3.50 15.07
N THR A 124 12.56 -4.46 15.97
CA THR A 124 12.78 -5.87 15.67
C THR A 124 11.46 -6.60 15.38
N GLU A 125 10.51 -6.52 16.32
CA GLU A 125 9.22 -7.21 16.24
C GLU A 125 8.02 -6.26 16.26
N GLY A 126 8.26 -4.97 16.50
CA GLY A 126 7.22 -3.95 16.55
C GLY A 126 6.49 -3.70 15.24
N CYS A 127 5.58 -2.74 15.27
CA CYS A 127 4.75 -2.35 14.13
C CYS A 127 5.58 -1.78 12.97
N ILE A 128 6.57 -0.95 13.28
CA ILE A 128 7.55 -0.42 12.32
C ILE A 128 8.88 -1.10 12.63
N ARG A 129 9.44 -1.79 11.64
CA ARG A 129 10.71 -2.52 11.77
C ARG A 129 11.85 -1.73 11.15
N ASP A 130 13.08 -2.02 11.59
CA ASP A 130 14.27 -1.57 10.89
C ASP A 130 14.49 -2.40 9.59
N VAL A 131 15.52 -2.05 8.84
CA VAL A 131 15.81 -2.70 7.55
C VAL A 131 16.28 -4.15 7.73
N GLU A 132 16.99 -4.44 8.81
CA GLU A 132 17.49 -5.80 9.11
C GLU A 132 16.33 -6.76 9.41
N HIS A 133 15.27 -6.28 10.07
CA HIS A 133 14.10 -7.07 10.47
C HIS A 133 12.87 -6.83 9.57
N ALA A 134 13.06 -6.24 8.39
CA ALA A 134 11.99 -5.94 7.45
C ALA A 134 11.13 -7.16 7.09
N HIS A 135 9.85 -6.95 6.81
CA HIS A 135 8.93 -8.00 6.35
C HIS A 135 9.36 -8.61 5.01
N SER A 136 10.00 -7.82 4.15
CA SER A 136 10.67 -8.24 2.92
C SER A 136 11.75 -7.23 2.54
N ALA A 137 12.74 -7.70 1.79
CA ALA A 137 13.83 -6.85 1.30
C ALA A 137 13.39 -5.89 0.18
N ASP A 138 12.21 -6.07 -0.37
CA ASP A 138 11.59 -5.21 -1.39
C ASP A 138 10.31 -4.54 -0.87
N GLY A 139 9.87 -3.48 -1.56
CA GLY A 139 8.73 -2.64 -1.16
C GLY A 139 7.36 -3.26 -1.42
N GLY A 140 7.30 -4.49 -1.91
CA GLY A 140 6.06 -5.21 -2.10
C GLY A 140 5.20 -4.76 -3.28
N LEU A 141 5.80 -4.03 -4.24
CA LEU A 141 5.23 -3.74 -5.56
C LEU A 141 6.11 -4.34 -6.63
N ALA A 142 5.53 -4.99 -7.63
CA ALA A 142 6.25 -5.47 -8.80
C ALA A 142 5.57 -4.98 -10.08
N VAL A 143 6.39 -4.59 -11.06
CA VAL A 143 5.93 -4.32 -12.42
C VAL A 143 6.06 -5.60 -13.24
N LEU A 144 4.97 -6.00 -13.87
CA LEU A 144 4.91 -7.17 -14.73
C LEU A 144 4.73 -6.74 -16.18
N TYR A 145 5.34 -7.48 -17.08
CA TYR A 145 5.24 -7.28 -18.53
C TYR A 145 4.78 -8.56 -19.21
N GLY A 146 4.02 -8.42 -20.29
CA GLY A 146 3.54 -9.55 -21.07
C GLY A 146 2.68 -9.11 -22.24
N ASN A 147 2.15 -10.09 -22.98
CA ASN A 147 1.32 -9.82 -24.17
C ASN A 147 -0.01 -9.08 -23.87
N LEU A 148 -0.50 -9.15 -22.62
CA LEU A 148 -1.67 -8.37 -22.18
C LEU A 148 -1.31 -6.98 -21.65
N ALA A 149 -0.07 -6.77 -21.25
CA ALA A 149 0.43 -5.52 -20.66
C ALA A 149 1.84 -5.26 -21.17
N ALA A 150 1.95 -4.91 -22.47
CA ALA A 150 3.24 -4.65 -23.10
C ALA A 150 4.01 -3.47 -22.44
N ASP A 151 3.26 -2.46 -22.02
CA ASP A 151 3.81 -1.26 -21.36
C ASP A 151 3.93 -1.42 -19.84
N GLY A 152 3.61 -2.59 -19.31
CA GLY A 152 3.68 -2.92 -17.90
C GLY A 152 2.34 -2.82 -17.17
N CYS A 153 2.25 -3.56 -16.08
CA CYS A 153 1.17 -3.50 -15.10
C CYS A 153 1.73 -3.71 -13.70
N ILE A 154 0.94 -3.42 -12.67
CA ILE A 154 1.37 -3.48 -11.28
C ILE A 154 0.67 -4.63 -10.54
N VAL A 155 1.44 -5.32 -9.71
CA VAL A 155 0.93 -6.19 -8.67
C VAL A 155 1.48 -5.76 -7.31
N LYS A 156 0.63 -5.77 -6.28
CA LYS A 156 1.06 -5.62 -4.90
C LYS A 156 1.54 -7.00 -4.40
N SER A 157 2.81 -7.32 -4.67
CA SER A 157 3.41 -8.62 -4.31
C SER A 157 3.38 -8.91 -2.81
N ALA A 158 3.44 -7.87 -1.96
CA ALA A 158 3.30 -7.98 -0.51
C ALA A 158 1.94 -8.55 -0.04
N GLY A 159 0.92 -8.50 -0.88
CA GLY A 159 -0.44 -9.02 -0.60
C GLY A 159 -0.76 -10.35 -1.28
N VAL A 160 0.18 -10.93 -2.02
CA VAL A 160 0.01 -12.19 -2.76
C VAL A 160 0.54 -13.35 -1.94
N PRO A 161 -0.25 -14.40 -1.67
CA PRO A 161 0.25 -15.64 -1.09
C PRO A 161 1.35 -16.26 -1.96
N ARG A 162 2.32 -16.93 -1.32
CA ARG A 162 3.50 -17.47 -2.04
C ARG A 162 3.15 -18.49 -3.12
N ASP A 163 2.14 -19.31 -2.88
CA ASP A 163 1.63 -20.33 -3.80
C ASP A 163 0.88 -19.72 -5.00
N MET A 164 0.45 -18.47 -4.90
CA MET A 164 -0.19 -17.72 -5.99
C MET A 164 0.79 -16.85 -6.82
N LEU A 165 2.06 -16.82 -6.50
CA LEU A 165 3.06 -16.07 -7.30
C LEU A 165 3.22 -16.63 -8.73
N THR A 166 2.83 -17.88 -8.95
CA THR A 166 2.63 -18.46 -10.26
C THR A 166 1.21 -19.00 -10.34
N PHE A 167 0.42 -18.51 -11.29
CA PHE A 167 -0.98 -18.88 -11.42
C PHE A 167 -1.34 -19.14 -12.88
N THR A 168 -2.05 -20.24 -13.12
CA THR A 168 -2.58 -20.60 -14.44
C THR A 168 -4.00 -21.09 -14.27
N GLY A 169 -4.89 -20.62 -15.13
CA GLY A 169 -6.29 -21.01 -15.09
C GLY A 169 -7.10 -20.52 -16.28
N PRO A 170 -8.32 -21.04 -16.47
CA PRO A 170 -9.21 -20.54 -17.50
C PRO A 170 -9.62 -19.10 -17.23
N ALA A 171 -9.59 -18.28 -18.29
CA ALA A 171 -10.01 -16.89 -18.20
C ALA A 171 -11.54 -16.79 -18.26
N ILE A 172 -12.11 -16.00 -17.35
CA ILE A 172 -13.50 -15.55 -17.43
C ILE A 172 -13.52 -14.03 -17.54
N ILE A 173 -14.18 -13.52 -18.59
CA ILE A 173 -14.08 -12.12 -19.01
C ILE A 173 -15.40 -11.40 -18.73
N PHE A 174 -15.29 -10.24 -18.10
CA PHE A 174 -16.38 -9.32 -17.82
C PHE A 174 -16.09 -7.94 -18.41
N GLU A 175 -17.13 -7.34 -19.01
CA GLU A 175 -17.03 -6.03 -19.68
C GLU A 175 -17.30 -4.85 -18.73
N SER A 176 -17.38 -5.09 -17.43
CA SER A 176 -17.45 -4.07 -16.39
C SER A 176 -17.34 -4.68 -14.99
N GLU A 177 -17.00 -3.84 -14.01
CA GLU A 177 -17.02 -4.17 -12.59
C GLU A 177 -18.38 -4.70 -12.13
N ASN A 178 -19.47 -4.07 -12.60
CA ASN A 178 -20.83 -4.49 -12.26
C ASN A 178 -21.17 -5.90 -12.74
N LYS A 179 -20.76 -6.26 -13.97
CA LYS A 179 -20.95 -7.62 -14.51
C LYS A 179 -20.12 -8.64 -13.74
N ALA A 180 -18.87 -8.31 -13.41
CA ALA A 180 -18.01 -9.17 -12.59
C ALA A 180 -18.60 -9.39 -11.18
N ALA A 181 -19.07 -8.33 -10.54
CA ALA A 181 -19.75 -8.43 -9.23
C ALA A 181 -21.02 -9.31 -9.30
N ALA A 182 -21.80 -9.23 -10.36
CA ALA A 182 -22.92 -10.13 -10.60
C ALA A 182 -22.44 -11.57 -10.79
N GLY A 183 -21.42 -11.80 -11.60
CA GLY A 183 -20.83 -13.13 -11.84
C GLY A 183 -20.29 -13.80 -10.58
N ILE A 184 -19.69 -13.02 -9.66
CA ILE A 184 -19.29 -13.54 -8.36
C ILE A 184 -20.50 -14.03 -7.56
N ARG A 185 -21.55 -13.20 -7.42
CA ARG A 185 -22.75 -13.53 -6.64
C ARG A 185 -23.53 -14.70 -7.18
N THR A 186 -23.53 -14.89 -8.49
CA THR A 186 -24.23 -15.99 -9.16
C THR A 186 -23.40 -17.26 -9.27
N GLY A 187 -22.19 -17.29 -8.75
CA GLY A 187 -21.31 -18.46 -8.78
C GLY A 187 -20.70 -18.75 -10.15
N GLN A 188 -20.68 -17.81 -11.08
CA GLN A 188 -20.00 -17.98 -12.37
C GLN A 188 -18.48 -18.06 -12.21
N ILE A 189 -17.94 -17.36 -11.19
CA ILE A 189 -16.51 -17.42 -10.86
C ILE A 189 -16.30 -18.57 -9.90
N GLN A 190 -15.39 -19.46 -10.25
CA GLN A 190 -15.01 -20.63 -9.47
C GLN A 190 -13.52 -20.58 -9.10
N PRO A 191 -13.09 -21.25 -8.03
CA PRO A 191 -11.67 -21.41 -7.72
C PRO A 191 -10.86 -21.85 -8.95
N GLY A 192 -9.69 -21.26 -9.15
CA GLY A 192 -8.82 -21.53 -10.29
C GLY A 192 -9.04 -20.64 -11.50
N HIS A 193 -10.08 -19.79 -11.52
CA HIS A 193 -10.28 -18.86 -12.62
C HIS A 193 -9.33 -17.67 -12.60
N VAL A 194 -8.94 -17.21 -13.80
CA VAL A 194 -8.39 -15.86 -14.03
C VAL A 194 -9.54 -14.94 -14.43
N VAL A 195 -9.95 -14.08 -13.51
CA VAL A 195 -11.03 -13.12 -13.73
C VAL A 195 -10.47 -11.89 -14.43
N VAL A 196 -10.99 -11.57 -15.61
CA VAL A 196 -10.56 -10.42 -16.41
C VAL A 196 -11.69 -9.42 -16.50
N ILE A 197 -11.46 -8.19 -16.04
CA ILE A 197 -12.44 -7.09 -16.11
C ILE A 197 -11.88 -6.02 -17.05
N ARG A 198 -12.61 -5.72 -18.11
CA ARG A 198 -12.22 -4.80 -19.18
C ARG A 198 -13.07 -3.54 -19.17
N TYR A 199 -12.55 -2.48 -19.81
CA TYR A 199 -13.22 -1.19 -20.03
C TYR A 199 -13.52 -0.39 -18.76
N GLU A 200 -12.68 -0.54 -17.75
CA GLU A 200 -12.72 0.25 -16.50
C GLU A 200 -11.55 1.24 -16.41
N GLY A 201 -10.60 1.14 -17.33
CA GLY A 201 -9.46 2.03 -17.46
C GLY A 201 -9.74 3.30 -18.27
N PRO A 202 -8.72 4.11 -18.58
CA PRO A 202 -8.86 5.39 -19.31
C PRO A 202 -9.17 5.22 -20.78
N LYS A 203 -8.85 4.08 -21.39
CA LYS A 203 -9.12 3.80 -22.80
C LYS A 203 -10.41 2.98 -22.94
N GLY A 204 -11.51 3.64 -23.31
CA GLY A 204 -12.79 2.98 -23.55
C GLY A 204 -13.64 2.71 -22.32
N GLY A 205 -13.24 3.19 -21.15
CA GLY A 205 -13.93 3.06 -19.88
C GLY A 205 -14.12 4.40 -19.16
N PRO A 206 -14.65 4.37 -17.92
CA PRO A 206 -14.89 5.57 -17.12
C PRO A 206 -13.60 6.23 -16.60
N GLY A 207 -12.45 5.64 -16.88
CA GLY A 207 -11.17 6.09 -16.37
C GLY A 207 -10.70 5.22 -15.21
N MET A 208 -10.17 5.68 -14.18
CA MET A 208 -9.47 4.95 -13.13
C MET A 208 -10.41 4.29 -12.11
N GLN A 209 -11.37 3.50 -12.56
CA GLN A 209 -12.31 2.77 -11.70
C GLN A 209 -11.56 1.83 -10.73
N GLU A 210 -11.87 1.96 -9.44
CA GLU A 210 -11.30 1.12 -8.40
C GLU A 210 -12.16 -0.14 -8.21
N MET A 211 -11.51 -1.31 -8.21
CA MET A 211 -12.16 -2.62 -8.09
C MET A 211 -12.50 -3.02 -6.65
N LEU A 212 -12.84 -2.06 -5.78
CA LEU A 212 -13.10 -2.31 -4.36
C LEU A 212 -14.27 -3.28 -4.14
N ARG A 213 -15.33 -3.13 -4.90
CA ARG A 213 -16.53 -3.98 -4.78
C ARG A 213 -16.25 -5.42 -5.18
N VAL A 214 -15.49 -5.62 -6.26
CA VAL A 214 -15.12 -6.96 -6.74
C VAL A 214 -14.17 -7.63 -5.75
N THR A 215 -13.11 -6.94 -5.31
CA THR A 215 -12.15 -7.50 -4.37
C THR A 215 -12.80 -7.83 -3.01
N GLY A 216 -13.72 -6.98 -2.54
CA GLY A 216 -14.51 -7.23 -1.34
C GLY A 216 -15.41 -8.46 -1.46
N LEU A 217 -16.10 -8.63 -2.60
CA LEU A 217 -16.92 -9.81 -2.87
C LEU A 217 -16.09 -11.09 -2.99
N MET A 218 -14.95 -11.04 -3.71
CA MET A 218 -14.06 -12.19 -3.80
C MET A 218 -13.55 -12.63 -2.43
N LYS A 219 -13.22 -11.68 -1.56
CA LYS A 219 -12.80 -11.98 -0.18
C LYS A 219 -13.93 -12.59 0.63
N SER A 220 -15.14 -12.03 0.56
CA SER A 220 -16.30 -12.52 1.33
C SER A 220 -16.77 -13.90 0.89
N MET A 221 -16.48 -14.30 -0.36
CA MET A 221 -16.84 -15.60 -0.93
C MET A 221 -15.66 -16.59 -0.98
N ASP A 222 -14.58 -16.29 -0.28
CA ASP A 222 -13.37 -17.15 -0.19
C ASP A 222 -12.73 -17.47 -1.55
N LEU A 223 -12.76 -16.50 -2.48
CA LEU A 223 -12.18 -16.59 -3.81
C LEU A 223 -10.88 -15.79 -3.96
N ALA A 224 -10.58 -14.86 -3.05
CA ALA A 224 -9.45 -13.92 -3.19
C ALA A 224 -8.08 -14.60 -3.27
N GLU A 225 -7.92 -15.75 -2.61
CA GLU A 225 -6.69 -16.55 -2.60
C GLU A 225 -6.80 -17.80 -3.49
N LYS A 226 -7.84 -17.88 -4.33
CA LYS A 226 -8.11 -19.03 -5.22
C LYS A 226 -8.26 -18.63 -6.67
N CYS A 227 -8.31 -17.33 -6.96
CA CYS A 227 -8.47 -16.77 -8.30
C CYS A 227 -7.47 -15.65 -8.52
N ALA A 228 -7.03 -15.47 -9.75
CA ALA A 228 -6.35 -14.26 -10.17
C ALA A 228 -7.37 -13.23 -10.67
N LEU A 229 -7.12 -11.94 -10.46
CA LEU A 229 -7.94 -10.84 -10.93
C LEU A 229 -7.09 -9.88 -11.74
N ILE A 230 -7.50 -9.63 -12.99
CA ILE A 230 -6.82 -8.73 -13.94
C ILE A 230 -7.80 -7.65 -14.38
N THR A 231 -7.37 -6.39 -14.42
CA THR A 231 -8.19 -5.29 -14.91
C THR A 231 -7.33 -4.19 -15.55
N ASP A 232 -7.92 -3.44 -16.47
CA ASP A 232 -7.40 -2.17 -16.97
C ASP A 232 -7.77 -0.97 -16.07
N GLY A 233 -8.54 -1.22 -15.00
CA GLY A 233 -8.78 -0.29 -13.90
C GLY A 233 -7.66 -0.33 -12.85
N ARG A 234 -7.97 0.02 -11.60
CA ARG A 234 -6.99 0.08 -10.52
C ARG A 234 -7.42 -0.69 -9.28
N PHE A 235 -6.45 -0.98 -8.43
CA PHE A 235 -6.64 -1.54 -7.09
C PHE A 235 -6.12 -0.59 -6.01
N SER A 236 -6.74 -0.65 -4.83
CA SER A 236 -6.23 0.08 -3.66
C SER A 236 -5.07 -0.66 -2.97
N GLY A 237 -4.35 0.05 -2.11
CA GLY A 237 -3.31 -0.53 -1.27
C GLY A 237 -3.81 -1.58 -0.27
N ALA A 238 -5.11 -1.59 0.05
CA ALA A 238 -5.75 -2.56 0.94
C ALA A 238 -6.10 -3.90 0.25
N THR A 239 -5.87 -4.03 -1.05
CA THR A 239 -6.18 -5.25 -1.81
C THR A 239 -5.28 -6.40 -1.37
N SER A 240 -5.86 -7.59 -1.21
CA SER A 240 -5.18 -8.87 -0.95
C SER A 240 -5.48 -9.88 -2.06
N GLY A 241 -4.62 -10.89 -2.21
CA GLY A 241 -4.67 -11.87 -3.29
C GLY A 241 -3.96 -11.41 -4.56
N LEU A 242 -4.00 -12.23 -5.61
CA LEU A 242 -3.34 -11.96 -6.88
C LEU A 242 -4.20 -11.01 -7.73
N CYS A 243 -4.00 -9.70 -7.52
CA CYS A 243 -4.70 -8.64 -8.24
C CYS A 243 -3.68 -7.86 -9.08
N ILE A 244 -3.86 -7.90 -10.41
CA ILE A 244 -2.97 -7.32 -11.40
C ILE A 244 -3.74 -6.20 -12.12
N GLY A 245 -3.22 -5.02 -12.06
CA GLY A 245 -3.85 -3.86 -12.66
C GLY A 245 -2.88 -2.70 -12.81
N HIS A 246 -3.42 -1.51 -12.77
CA HIS A 246 -2.62 -0.32 -12.96
C HIS A 246 -2.34 0.41 -11.67
#